data_55c716d46fd2371a973c22362f6df5ac
#
_entry.id   55c716d46fd2371a973c22362f6df5ac
#
_cell.length_a   1.000
_cell.length_b   1.000
_cell.length_c   1.000
_cell.angle_alpha   90.00
_cell.angle_beta   90.00
_cell.angle_gamma   90.00
#
_symmetry.space_group_name_H-M   'P 1'
#
loop_
_entity.id
_entity.type
_entity.pdbx_description
1 polymer ?
#
loop_
_entity_poly.entity_id
_entity_poly.type
_entity_poly.pdbx_seq_one_letter_code
_entity_poly.pdbx_strand_id
1 'polypeptide(L)'
;MWPPLHHQLLLALESDADRQAGAARAGQPAPELFAALATQAQAPGRLAEWNSQALANLAWAFAKAGAPAPALFDAVAAEVRRRRASALNAQELSSTAWAFARASHKAPKLFDEIAAEAEARASELSSQGLANIAWAFATAQHEAPSLFDAIAAEST
;
A
#
# COMPACT_ATOMS: atom_id res chain seq x y z
N MET A 1 4.24 -20.56 5.00
CA MET A 1 5.61 -20.21 4.66
C MET A 1 5.68 -18.97 3.80
N TRP A 2 6.58 -18.07 4.12
CA TRP A 2 6.75 -16.86 3.34
C TRP A 2 7.39 -17.19 2.02
N PRO A 3 6.90 -16.62 0.92
CA PRO A 3 7.60 -16.75 -0.35
C PRO A 3 8.99 -16.11 -0.25
N PRO A 4 9.98 -16.63 -0.96
CA PRO A 4 11.30 -15.99 -0.99
C PRO A 4 11.22 -14.53 -1.40
N LEU A 5 10.25 -14.21 -2.24
CA LEU A 5 10.02 -12.86 -2.71
C LEU A 5 9.67 -11.93 -1.56
N HIS A 6 8.84 -12.39 -0.64
CA HIS A 6 8.46 -11.60 0.52
C HIS A 6 9.67 -11.29 1.40
N HIS A 7 10.54 -12.27 1.59
CA HIS A 7 11.74 -12.09 2.38
C HIS A 7 12.65 -11.04 1.75
N GLN A 8 12.81 -11.07 0.44
CA GLN A 8 13.60 -10.09 -0.28
C GLN A 8 13.02 -8.69 -0.12
N LEU A 9 11.69 -8.59 -0.14
CA LEU A 9 11.02 -7.32 0.05
C LEU A 9 11.28 -6.77 1.45
N LEU A 10 11.20 -7.62 2.47
CA LEU A 10 11.47 -7.19 3.83
C LEU A 10 12.90 -6.71 3.98
N LEU A 11 13.84 -7.42 3.39
CA LEU A 11 15.23 -7.01 3.43
C LEU A 11 15.44 -5.66 2.76
N ALA A 12 14.76 -5.43 1.65
CA ALA A 12 14.83 -4.15 0.96
C ALA A 12 14.30 -3.02 1.84
N LEU A 13 13.23 -3.27 2.56
CA LEU A 13 12.65 -2.27 3.45
C LEU A 13 13.57 -1.97 4.62
N GLU A 14 14.13 -3.01 5.23
CA GLU A 14 15.00 -2.85 6.37
C GLU A 14 16.25 -2.08 6.07
N SER A 15 16.76 -2.23 4.85
CA SER A 15 17.98 -1.57 4.46
C SER A 15 17.74 -0.21 3.80
N ASP A 16 16.48 0.22 3.74
CA ASP A 16 16.14 1.45 3.04
C ASP A 16 16.87 2.68 3.59
N ALA A 17 16.93 2.79 4.90
CA ALA A 17 17.59 3.93 5.53
C ALA A 17 19.08 3.98 5.17
N ASP A 18 19.74 2.84 5.23
CA ASP A 18 21.14 2.74 4.87
C ASP A 18 21.34 3.01 3.39
N ARG A 19 20.39 2.54 2.61
CA ARG A 19 20.47 2.72 1.17
C ARG A 19 20.32 4.16 0.74
N GLN A 20 19.49 4.91 1.45
CA GLN A 20 19.32 6.31 1.09
C GLN A 20 20.62 7.08 1.19
N ALA A 21 21.44 6.72 2.14
CA ALA A 21 22.74 7.34 2.30
C ALA A 21 23.69 6.97 1.17
N GLY A 22 23.58 5.75 0.68
CA GLY A 22 24.49 5.26 -0.35
C GLY A 22 23.89 5.16 -1.73
N ALA A 23 22.58 5.26 -1.80
CA ALA A 23 21.86 4.95 -3.03
C ALA A 23 22.25 5.83 -4.19
N ALA A 24 22.44 7.06 -3.91
CA ALA A 24 22.76 8.00 -4.97
C ALA A 24 24.02 7.65 -5.73
N ARG A 25 24.91 6.93 -5.11
CA ARG A 25 26.17 6.64 -5.75
C ARG A 25 26.32 5.26 -6.29
N ALA A 26 25.45 4.37 -5.87
CA ALA A 26 25.72 3.04 -6.25
C ALA A 26 24.84 2.60 -7.33
N GLY A 27 24.78 2.87 -8.34
CA GLY A 27 23.96 2.28 -9.32
C GLY A 27 23.27 1.07 -8.81
N GLN A 28 22.49 1.20 -7.86
CA GLN A 28 21.84 0.26 -7.13
C GLN A 28 21.25 -0.89 -7.78
N PRO A 29 21.27 -2.03 -7.14
CA PRO A 29 20.44 -3.18 -7.52
C PRO A 29 18.97 -2.95 -7.24
N ALA A 30 18.64 -1.91 -6.48
CA ALA A 30 17.24 -1.69 -6.09
C ALA A 30 16.25 -1.59 -7.26
N PRO A 31 16.50 -0.82 -8.32
CA PRO A 31 15.56 -0.80 -9.44
C PRO A 31 15.41 -2.16 -10.11
N GLU A 32 16.49 -2.91 -10.23
CA GLU A 32 16.43 -4.24 -10.81
C GLU A 32 15.69 -5.20 -9.91
N LEU A 33 15.92 -5.09 -8.61
CA LEU A 33 15.22 -5.91 -7.63
C LEU A 33 13.73 -5.65 -7.68
N PHE A 34 13.33 -4.39 -7.68
CA PHE A 34 11.91 -4.04 -7.73
C PHE A 34 11.27 -4.52 -9.04
N ALA A 35 11.97 -4.42 -10.16
CA ALA A 35 11.43 -4.93 -11.42
C ALA A 35 11.23 -6.44 -11.37
N ALA A 36 12.20 -7.17 -10.80
CA ALA A 36 12.09 -8.62 -10.66
C ALA A 36 10.94 -9.00 -9.71
N LEU A 37 10.81 -8.27 -8.60
CA LEU A 37 9.75 -8.51 -7.66
C LEU A 37 8.38 -8.28 -8.30
N ALA A 38 8.26 -7.20 -9.07
CA ALA A 38 7.01 -6.88 -9.74
C ALA A 38 6.63 -7.98 -10.73
N THR A 39 7.59 -8.45 -11.51
CA THR A 39 7.35 -9.51 -12.48
C THR A 39 6.89 -10.80 -11.80
N GLN A 40 7.57 -11.21 -10.74
CA GLN A 40 7.22 -12.43 -10.04
C GLN A 40 5.87 -12.32 -9.33
N ALA A 41 5.60 -11.18 -8.74
CA ALA A 41 4.34 -10.97 -8.02
C ALA A 41 3.14 -10.99 -8.94
N GLN A 42 3.33 -10.63 -10.21
CA GLN A 42 2.24 -10.61 -11.18
C GLN A 42 1.92 -11.96 -11.77
N ALA A 43 2.71 -12.99 -11.48
CA ALA A 43 2.43 -14.32 -11.98
C ALA A 43 1.04 -14.76 -11.51
N PRO A 44 0.28 -15.44 -12.38
CA PRO A 44 -1.09 -15.83 -12.03
C PRO A 44 -1.17 -16.58 -10.70
N GLY A 45 -2.06 -16.12 -9.83
CA GLY A 45 -2.28 -16.75 -8.53
C GLY A 45 -1.24 -16.46 -7.47
N ARG A 46 -0.17 -15.77 -7.81
CA ARG A 46 0.91 -15.53 -6.85
C ARG A 46 0.45 -14.66 -5.67
N LEU A 47 -0.24 -13.57 -5.96
CA LEU A 47 -0.67 -12.69 -4.88
C LEU A 47 -1.72 -13.31 -3.98
N ALA A 48 -2.48 -14.28 -4.49
CA ALA A 48 -3.46 -14.98 -3.67
C ALA A 48 -2.80 -15.73 -2.50
N GLU A 49 -1.52 -16.04 -2.63
CA GLU A 49 -0.78 -16.76 -1.60
C GLU A 49 -0.26 -15.83 -0.50
N TRP A 50 -0.28 -14.54 -0.73
CA TRP A 50 0.23 -13.55 0.22
C TRP A 50 -0.86 -13.15 1.21
N ASN A 51 -0.48 -12.95 2.47
CA ASN A 51 -1.46 -12.42 3.42
C ASN A 51 -1.63 -10.92 3.17
N SER A 52 -2.65 -10.34 3.80
CA SER A 52 -2.98 -8.94 3.56
C SER A 52 -1.89 -7.98 3.99
N GLN A 53 -1.18 -8.30 5.06
CA GLN A 53 -0.06 -7.48 5.49
C GLN A 53 1.04 -7.44 4.43
N ALA A 54 1.34 -8.59 3.83
CA ALA A 54 2.36 -8.65 2.79
C ALA A 54 1.95 -7.87 1.55
N LEU A 55 0.67 -7.92 1.19
CA LEU A 55 0.16 -7.14 0.06
C LEU A 55 0.31 -5.65 0.31
N ALA A 56 -0.07 -5.20 1.51
CA ALA A 56 0.04 -3.79 1.87
C ALA A 56 1.51 -3.37 1.88
N ASN A 57 2.39 -4.20 2.42
CA ASN A 57 3.82 -3.92 2.45
C ASN A 57 4.42 -3.85 1.06
N LEU A 58 3.98 -4.72 0.18
CA LEU A 58 4.46 -4.72 -1.21
C LEU A 58 4.13 -3.40 -1.89
N ALA A 59 2.88 -2.98 -1.81
CA ALA A 59 2.45 -1.72 -2.41
C ALA A 59 3.19 -0.54 -1.77
N TRP A 60 3.31 -0.56 -0.44
CA TRP A 60 3.99 0.49 0.30
C TRP A 60 5.46 0.63 -0.12
N ALA A 61 6.14 -0.50 -0.28
CA ALA A 61 7.55 -0.49 -0.65
C ALA A 61 7.77 0.11 -2.04
N PHE A 62 6.93 -0.29 -3.00
CA PHE A 62 7.04 0.24 -4.35
C PHE A 62 6.72 1.74 -4.39
N ALA A 63 5.72 2.16 -3.63
CA ALA A 63 5.36 3.57 -3.56
C ALA A 63 6.48 4.39 -2.94
N LYS A 64 7.03 3.89 -1.83
CA LYS A 64 8.10 4.60 -1.13
C LYS A 64 9.36 4.71 -1.96
N ALA A 65 9.69 3.65 -2.69
CA ALA A 65 10.87 3.63 -3.54
C ALA A 65 10.69 4.45 -4.83
N GLY A 66 9.45 4.83 -5.12
CA GLY A 66 9.16 5.52 -6.38
C GLY A 66 9.32 4.60 -7.58
N ALA A 67 9.20 3.29 -7.37
CA ALA A 67 9.37 2.32 -8.44
C ALA A 67 8.08 2.18 -9.24
N PRO A 68 8.08 2.54 -10.53
CA PRO A 68 6.86 2.45 -11.32
C PRO A 68 6.48 0.99 -11.54
N ALA A 69 5.26 0.64 -11.23
CA ALA A 69 4.78 -0.72 -11.41
C ALA A 69 3.25 -0.73 -11.55
N PRO A 70 2.72 -0.08 -12.59
CA PRO A 70 1.26 0.03 -12.70
C PRO A 70 0.55 -1.32 -12.76
N ALA A 71 1.11 -2.29 -13.45
CA ALA A 71 0.49 -3.61 -13.52
C ALA A 71 0.47 -4.30 -12.16
N LEU A 72 1.51 -4.09 -11.36
CA LEU A 72 1.56 -4.63 -10.01
C LEU A 72 0.49 -3.99 -9.13
N PHE A 73 0.36 -2.67 -9.20
CA PHE A 73 -0.66 -1.97 -8.42
C PHE A 73 -2.06 -2.41 -8.84
N ASP A 74 -2.29 -2.62 -10.14
CA ASP A 74 -3.57 -3.15 -10.61
C ASP A 74 -3.82 -4.54 -10.02
N ALA A 75 -2.80 -5.39 -10.00
CA ALA A 75 -2.94 -6.75 -9.47
C ALA A 75 -3.20 -6.72 -7.96
N VAL A 76 -2.52 -5.84 -7.24
CA VAL A 76 -2.74 -5.70 -5.80
C VAL A 76 -4.16 -5.19 -5.53
N ALA A 77 -4.61 -4.20 -6.29
CA ALA A 77 -5.97 -3.68 -6.13
C ALA A 77 -7.01 -4.77 -6.37
N ALA A 78 -6.82 -5.56 -7.42
CA ALA A 78 -7.75 -6.64 -7.72
C ALA A 78 -7.78 -7.68 -6.60
N GLU A 79 -6.61 -8.01 -6.07
CA GLU A 79 -6.54 -9.01 -5.00
C GLU A 79 -7.16 -8.50 -3.70
N VAL A 80 -6.91 -7.25 -3.34
CA VAL A 80 -7.51 -6.65 -2.14
C VAL A 80 -9.03 -6.61 -2.28
N ARG A 81 -9.51 -6.22 -3.46
CA ARG A 81 -10.96 -6.18 -3.68
C ARG A 81 -11.58 -7.57 -3.67
N ARG A 82 -10.87 -8.56 -4.19
CA ARG A 82 -11.35 -9.94 -4.15
C ARG A 82 -11.53 -10.43 -2.71
N ARG A 83 -10.59 -10.04 -1.83
CA ARG A 83 -10.66 -10.40 -0.41
C ARG A 83 -11.64 -9.54 0.37
N ARG A 84 -11.94 -8.38 -0.17
CA ARG A 84 -12.76 -7.33 0.44
C ARG A 84 -11.96 -6.52 1.46
N ALA A 85 -12.21 -5.23 1.48
CA ALA A 85 -11.50 -4.33 2.38
C ALA A 85 -11.73 -4.67 3.85
N SER A 86 -12.88 -5.29 4.16
CA SER A 86 -13.17 -5.70 5.54
C SER A 86 -12.21 -6.76 6.07
N ALA A 87 -11.50 -7.45 5.19
CA ALA A 87 -10.50 -8.44 5.60
C ALA A 87 -9.18 -7.80 6.01
N LEU A 88 -8.99 -6.51 5.72
CA LEU A 88 -7.77 -5.81 6.09
C LEU A 88 -7.92 -5.22 7.49
N ASN A 89 -6.84 -5.21 8.26
CA ASN A 89 -6.88 -4.52 9.55
C ASN A 89 -6.69 -3.02 9.32
N ALA A 90 -6.81 -2.24 10.39
CA ALA A 90 -6.75 -0.78 10.29
C ALA A 90 -5.45 -0.27 9.67
N GLN A 91 -4.34 -0.85 10.07
CA GLN A 91 -3.04 -0.45 9.54
C GLN A 91 -2.90 -0.79 8.07
N GLU A 92 -3.42 -1.95 7.67
CA GLU A 92 -3.36 -2.38 6.28
C GLU A 92 -4.21 -1.49 5.39
N LEU A 93 -5.35 -1.05 5.89
CA LEU A 93 -6.20 -0.11 5.16
C LEU A 93 -5.47 1.19 4.89
N SER A 94 -4.87 1.77 5.93
CA SER A 94 -4.18 3.05 5.78
C SER A 94 -2.92 2.93 4.92
N SER A 95 -2.17 1.84 5.07
CA SER A 95 -0.97 1.62 4.28
C SER A 95 -1.29 1.43 2.80
N THR A 96 -2.36 0.71 2.51
CA THR A 96 -2.77 0.48 1.13
C THR A 96 -3.21 1.78 0.47
N ALA A 97 -4.04 2.55 1.15
CA ALA A 97 -4.49 3.84 0.61
C ALA A 97 -3.31 4.77 0.38
N TRP A 98 -2.40 4.85 1.35
CA TRP A 98 -1.22 5.70 1.25
C TRP A 98 -0.37 5.30 0.05
N ALA A 99 -0.15 4.00 -0.12
CA ALA A 99 0.71 3.51 -1.20
C ALA A 99 0.15 3.86 -2.58
N PHE A 100 -1.14 3.64 -2.78
CA PHE A 100 -1.76 3.95 -4.06
C PHE A 100 -1.74 5.45 -4.37
N ALA A 101 -2.01 6.27 -3.35
CA ALA A 101 -1.97 7.72 -3.52
C ALA A 101 -0.55 8.19 -3.81
N ARG A 102 0.43 7.68 -3.06
CA ARG A 102 1.82 8.07 -3.21
C ARG A 102 2.36 7.67 -4.59
N ALA A 103 1.92 6.55 -5.11
CA ALA A 103 2.32 6.08 -6.43
C ALA A 103 1.53 6.75 -7.55
N SER A 104 0.55 7.56 -7.20
CA SER A 104 -0.34 8.21 -8.16
C SER A 104 -1.08 7.20 -9.04
N HIS A 105 -1.36 6.05 -8.46
CA HIS A 105 -2.06 4.98 -9.18
C HIS A 105 -3.55 5.04 -8.87
N LYS A 106 -4.33 5.37 -9.88
CA LYS A 106 -5.77 5.52 -9.69
C LYS A 106 -6.45 4.17 -9.51
N ALA A 107 -7.25 4.07 -8.46
CA ALA A 107 -8.01 2.86 -8.17
C ALA A 107 -9.31 3.27 -7.48
N PRO A 108 -10.22 3.92 -8.21
CA PRO A 108 -11.40 4.53 -7.57
C PRO A 108 -12.28 3.53 -6.83
N LYS A 109 -12.46 2.33 -7.38
CA LYS A 109 -13.30 1.34 -6.68
C LYS A 109 -12.64 0.85 -5.40
N LEU A 110 -11.32 0.69 -5.42
CA LEU A 110 -10.59 0.32 -4.21
C LEU A 110 -10.71 1.42 -3.17
N PHE A 111 -10.56 2.69 -3.57
CA PHE A 111 -10.70 3.81 -2.66
C PHE A 111 -12.10 3.90 -2.08
N ASP A 112 -13.13 3.62 -2.89
CA ASP A 112 -14.50 3.60 -2.38
C ASP A 112 -14.66 2.56 -1.28
N GLU A 113 -14.09 1.38 -1.49
CA GLU A 113 -14.18 0.30 -0.51
C GLU A 113 -13.38 0.60 0.75
N ILE A 114 -12.19 1.18 0.57
CA ILE A 114 -11.37 1.59 1.71
C ILE A 114 -12.09 2.69 2.49
N ALA A 115 -12.71 3.64 1.79
CA ALA A 115 -13.42 4.72 2.46
C ALA A 115 -14.56 4.19 3.34
N ALA A 116 -15.35 3.28 2.80
CA ALA A 116 -16.45 2.70 3.56
C ALA A 116 -15.97 1.97 4.80
N GLU A 117 -14.90 1.19 4.64
CA GLU A 117 -14.35 0.42 5.74
C GLU A 117 -13.68 1.30 6.78
N ALA A 118 -12.92 2.29 6.34
CA ALA A 118 -12.24 3.21 7.25
C ALA A 118 -13.25 4.07 8.03
N GLU A 119 -14.33 4.46 7.36
CA GLU A 119 -15.39 5.22 8.03
C GLU A 119 -16.02 4.39 9.14
N ALA A 120 -16.34 3.13 8.84
CA ALA A 120 -16.98 2.24 9.82
C ALA A 120 -16.04 1.90 10.98
N ARG A 121 -14.73 1.92 10.74
CA ARG A 121 -13.74 1.51 11.72
C ARG A 121 -12.80 2.64 12.14
N ALA A 122 -13.26 3.88 12.03
CA ALA A 122 -12.41 5.03 12.32
C ALA A 122 -11.83 4.98 13.74
N SER A 123 -12.59 4.46 14.70
CA SER A 123 -12.10 4.37 16.07
C SER A 123 -10.96 3.38 16.25
N GLU A 124 -10.77 2.48 15.30
CA GLU A 124 -9.69 1.49 15.35
C GLU A 124 -8.39 2.02 14.76
N LEU A 125 -8.45 3.15 14.04
CA LEU A 125 -7.29 3.72 13.39
C LEU A 125 -6.47 4.55 14.38
N SER A 126 -5.15 4.40 14.31
CA SER A 126 -4.27 5.23 15.11
C SER A 126 -4.26 6.65 14.53
N SER A 127 -3.70 7.59 15.28
CA SER A 127 -3.54 8.96 14.77
C SER A 127 -2.78 8.98 13.46
N GLN A 128 -1.73 8.16 13.37
CA GLN A 128 -0.95 8.05 12.14
C GLN A 128 -1.79 7.47 11.02
N GLY A 129 -2.59 6.45 11.32
CA GLY A 129 -3.47 5.85 10.32
C GLY A 129 -4.51 6.82 9.79
N LEU A 130 -5.13 7.59 10.68
CA LEU A 130 -6.09 8.61 10.28
C LEU A 130 -5.44 9.66 9.39
N ALA A 131 -4.24 10.11 9.75
CA ALA A 131 -3.51 11.09 8.95
C ALA A 131 -3.14 10.52 7.58
N ASN A 132 -2.72 9.27 7.53
CA ASN A 132 -2.37 8.63 6.27
C ASN A 132 -3.57 8.49 5.35
N ILE A 133 -4.72 8.12 5.90
CA ILE A 133 -5.95 7.99 5.13
C ILE A 133 -6.37 9.36 4.59
N ALA A 134 -6.37 10.38 5.45
CA ALA A 134 -6.74 11.72 5.02
C ALA A 134 -5.84 12.22 3.91
N TRP A 135 -4.53 12.04 4.09
CA TRP A 135 -3.56 12.46 3.09
C TRP A 135 -3.76 11.71 1.77
N ALA A 136 -4.01 10.41 1.86
CA ALA A 136 -4.16 9.57 0.68
C ALA A 136 -5.38 10.00 -0.15
N PHE A 137 -6.50 10.22 0.51
CA PHE A 137 -7.72 10.60 -0.21
C PHE A 137 -7.61 12.01 -0.78
N ALA A 138 -6.99 12.93 -0.04
CA ALA A 138 -6.78 14.28 -0.54
C ALA A 138 -5.83 14.27 -1.75
N THR A 139 -4.74 13.52 -1.64
CA THR A 139 -3.74 13.43 -2.71
C THR A 139 -4.33 12.77 -3.96
N ALA A 140 -5.12 11.73 -3.78
CA ALA A 140 -5.78 11.06 -4.89
C ALA A 140 -6.97 11.84 -5.44
N GLN A 141 -7.35 12.90 -4.75
CA GLN A 141 -8.52 13.71 -5.11
C GLN A 141 -9.78 12.86 -5.20
N HIS A 142 -9.88 11.91 -4.28
CA HIS A 142 -11.03 11.02 -4.21
C HIS A 142 -11.98 11.53 -3.14
N GLU A 143 -13.15 11.99 -3.55
CA GLU A 143 -14.11 12.56 -2.61
C GLU A 143 -14.71 11.50 -1.69
N ALA A 144 -14.68 11.78 -0.41
CA ALA A 144 -15.23 10.89 0.60
C ALA A 144 -15.66 11.72 1.82
N PRO A 145 -16.70 12.56 1.67
CA PRO A 145 -17.06 13.49 2.75
C PRO A 145 -17.42 12.79 4.06
N SER A 146 -18.14 11.68 4.01
CA SER A 146 -18.47 10.96 5.24
C SER A 146 -17.24 10.43 5.95
N LEU A 147 -16.24 10.00 5.18
CA LEU A 147 -14.99 9.54 5.75
C LEU A 147 -14.26 10.69 6.44
N PHE A 148 -14.17 11.85 5.79
CA PHE A 148 -13.50 12.99 6.39
C PHE A 148 -14.22 13.47 7.65
N ASP A 149 -15.54 13.40 7.66
CA ASP A 149 -16.31 13.72 8.86
C ASP A 149 -15.96 12.75 9.99
N ALA A 150 -15.86 11.46 9.68
CA ALA A 150 -15.51 10.45 10.67
C ALA A 150 -14.10 10.65 11.20
N ILE A 151 -13.17 11.01 10.33
CA ILE A 151 -11.79 11.30 10.74
C ILE A 151 -11.75 12.49 11.67
N ALA A 152 -12.49 13.54 11.33
CA ALA A 152 -12.54 14.74 12.16
C ALA A 152 -13.09 14.43 13.54
N ALA A 153 -14.12 13.58 13.60
CA ALA A 153 -14.71 13.19 14.88
C ALA A 153 -13.73 12.44 15.76
N GLU A 154 -12.91 11.58 15.17
CA GLU A 154 -11.92 10.82 15.94
C GLU A 154 -10.72 11.67 16.36
N SER A 155 -10.49 12.77 15.65
CA SER A 155 -9.33 13.63 15.91
C SER A 155 -9.58 14.65 17.02
N THR A 156 -10.82 14.80 17.45
CA THR A 156 -11.17 15.68 18.55
C THR A 156 -11.33 14.87 19.84
#